data_ae4dc80283dfb31c77b5e30cddbb55c9
#
_entry.id   ae4dc80283dfb31c77b5e30cddbb55c9
#
_cell.length_a   1.000
_cell.length_b   1.000
_cell.length_c   1.000
_cell.angle_alpha   90.00
_cell.angle_beta   90.00
_cell.angle_gamma   90.00
#
_symmetry.space_group_name_H-M   'P 1'
#
loop_
_entity.id
_entity.type
_entity.pdbx_description
1 polymer ?
#
loop_
_entity_poly.entity_id
_entity_poly.type
_entity_poly.pdbx_seq_one_letter_code
_entity_poly.pdbx_strand_id
1 'polypeptide(L)'
;EFFYAWRKVESTDKEVDGINSLITMIEGLFRQDRIISVIKDFVYFPDNSDKEVKIVCRYPQFFAATKLFQSVKSAIRPNGDGKGGIYFGATGCGKSYTMVFLSRLLMKSKDFKSPTIVIITDRTDLDSQLSELFLKSKTYIGDNSIENIESRKLLGEKLRDRQSGGVFLTTIQKFCEDTKLLSDRSNIICISDEAHRSQNNL
;
A
#
# COMPACT_ATOMS: atom_id res chain seq x y z
N GLU A 1 -9.93 13.03 18.61
CA GLU A 1 -9.15 12.07 19.40
C GLU A 1 -8.21 11.30 18.47
N PHE A 2 -6.92 11.32 18.81
CA PHE A 2 -5.87 10.82 17.91
C PHE A 2 -5.20 9.55 18.42
N PHE A 3 -5.68 8.98 19.52
CA PHE A 3 -5.11 7.79 20.11
C PHE A 3 -5.97 6.56 19.81
N TYR A 4 -5.37 5.61 19.09
CA TYR A 4 -5.96 4.29 18.87
C TYR A 4 -5.20 3.26 19.70
N ALA A 5 -5.93 2.52 20.52
CA ALA A 5 -5.35 1.45 21.31
C ALA A 5 -4.70 0.40 20.39
N TRP A 6 -3.54 -0.07 20.78
CA TRP A 6 -2.89 -1.22 20.16
C TRP A 6 -3.44 -2.50 20.82
N ARG A 7 -4.30 -3.23 20.13
CA ARG A 7 -5.16 -4.26 20.72
C ARG A 7 -4.71 -5.69 20.53
N LYS A 8 -3.56 -5.92 19.89
CA LYS A 8 -3.01 -7.26 19.63
C LYS A 8 -1.51 -7.29 19.79
N VAL A 9 -0.99 -8.35 20.41
CA VAL A 9 0.45 -8.60 20.41
C VAL A 9 0.86 -9.22 19.07
N GLU A 10 0.14 -10.27 18.64
CA GLU A 10 0.33 -10.89 17.33
C GLU A 10 -0.94 -10.76 16.47
N SER A 11 -0.77 -10.88 15.16
CA SER A 11 -1.87 -10.69 14.21
C SER A 11 -3.02 -11.70 14.36
N THR A 12 -2.75 -12.85 14.94
CA THR A 12 -3.70 -13.94 15.18
C THR A 12 -4.42 -13.84 16.50
N ASP A 13 -3.96 -12.95 17.40
CA ASP A 13 -4.56 -12.81 18.72
C ASP A 13 -5.97 -12.22 18.63
N LYS A 14 -6.75 -12.48 19.67
CA LYS A 14 -8.00 -11.76 19.89
C LYS A 14 -7.71 -10.32 20.29
N GLU A 15 -8.61 -9.43 19.93
CA GLU A 15 -8.53 -8.03 20.35
C GLU A 15 -8.77 -7.88 21.85
N VAL A 16 -7.97 -7.04 22.47
CA VAL A 16 -8.04 -6.73 23.89
C VAL A 16 -8.45 -5.27 24.06
N ASP A 17 -9.44 -5.03 24.89
CA ASP A 17 -10.01 -3.72 25.20
C ASP A 17 -9.73 -3.27 26.64
N GLY A 18 -10.03 -2.00 26.91
CA GLY A 18 -9.91 -1.40 28.21
C GLY A 18 -8.46 -1.25 28.67
N ILE A 19 -8.24 -1.35 29.99
CA ILE A 19 -6.93 -1.15 30.60
C ILE A 19 -5.89 -2.19 30.15
N ASN A 20 -6.34 -3.38 29.81
CA ASN A 20 -5.46 -4.45 29.31
C ASN A 20 -4.85 -4.12 27.94
N SER A 21 -5.43 -3.20 27.19
CA SER A 21 -4.86 -2.72 25.93
C SER A 21 -3.53 -1.98 26.14
N LEU A 22 -3.29 -1.41 27.32
CA LEU A 22 -1.99 -0.82 27.66
C LEU A 22 -0.89 -1.88 27.73
N ILE A 23 -1.14 -3.00 28.39
CA ILE A 23 -0.20 -4.12 28.44
C ILE A 23 0.03 -4.68 27.05
N THR A 24 -1.04 -4.89 26.31
CA THR A 24 -0.96 -5.34 24.89
C THR A 24 -0.17 -4.38 24.01
N MET A 25 -0.28 -3.08 24.24
CA MET A 25 0.52 -2.08 23.54
C MET A 25 2.01 -2.19 23.90
N ILE A 26 2.34 -2.40 25.17
CA ILE A 26 3.72 -2.56 25.60
C ILE A 26 4.33 -3.82 25.00
N GLU A 27 3.67 -4.95 25.12
CA GLU A 27 4.14 -6.23 24.60
C GLU A 27 4.09 -6.30 23.05
N GLY A 28 3.14 -5.62 22.44
CA GLY A 28 2.92 -5.60 21.00
C GLY A 28 3.75 -4.53 20.29
N LEU A 29 3.47 -3.26 20.53
CA LEU A 29 4.10 -2.14 19.82
C LEU A 29 5.54 -1.89 20.26
N PHE A 30 5.80 -1.92 21.57
CA PHE A 30 7.11 -1.56 22.13
C PHE A 30 8.11 -2.73 22.19
N ARG A 31 7.75 -3.90 21.69
CA ARG A 31 8.73 -4.94 21.44
C ARG A 31 9.84 -4.39 20.51
N GLN A 32 11.09 -4.62 20.86
CA GLN A 32 12.26 -3.96 20.26
C GLN A 32 12.30 -4.06 18.73
N ASP A 33 12.07 -5.24 18.18
CA ASP A 33 12.04 -5.48 16.74
C ASP A 33 10.91 -4.71 16.05
N ARG A 34 9.73 -4.66 16.68
CA ARG A 34 8.53 -4.03 16.13
C ARG A 34 8.61 -2.52 16.21
N ILE A 35 8.99 -1.95 17.34
CA ILE A 35 9.10 -0.50 17.49
C ILE A 35 10.13 0.09 16.53
N ILE A 36 11.24 -0.61 16.30
CA ILE A 36 12.23 -0.21 15.30
C ILE A 36 11.62 -0.22 13.89
N SER A 37 10.88 -1.27 13.56
CA SER A 37 10.17 -1.36 12.27
C SER A 37 9.14 -0.24 12.11
N VAL A 38 8.35 0.02 13.15
CA VAL A 38 7.34 1.09 13.13
C VAL A 38 8.00 2.45 12.91
N ILE A 39 9.05 2.78 13.65
CA ILE A 39 9.77 4.06 13.50
C ILE A 39 10.36 4.21 12.09
N LYS A 40 10.92 3.15 11.53
CA LYS A 40 11.59 3.19 10.23
C LYS A 40 10.63 3.23 9.04
N ASP A 41 9.51 2.53 9.13
CA ASP A 41 8.70 2.21 7.96
C ASP A 41 7.19 2.45 8.14
N PHE A 42 6.73 2.92 9.30
CA PHE A 42 5.30 3.12 9.58
C PHE A 42 5.00 4.44 10.29
N VAL A 43 5.98 5.35 10.28
CA VAL A 43 5.83 6.73 10.75
C VAL A 43 6.35 7.66 9.67
N TYR A 44 5.58 8.69 9.32
CA TYR A 44 6.05 9.71 8.39
C TYR A 44 5.35 11.05 8.58
N PHE A 45 5.92 12.08 7.97
CA PHE A 45 5.36 13.41 7.85
C PHE A 45 4.94 13.60 6.39
N PRO A 46 3.69 13.96 6.11
CA PRO A 46 3.25 14.24 4.75
C PRO A 46 4.02 15.40 4.12
N ASP A 47 4.35 15.28 2.84
CA ASP A 47 4.97 16.34 2.06
C ASP A 47 4.02 17.54 1.92
N ASN A 48 4.55 18.75 1.99
CA ASN A 48 3.79 20.01 1.80
C ASN A 48 2.55 20.13 2.70
N SER A 49 2.63 19.67 3.93
CA SER A 49 1.57 19.84 4.92
C SER A 49 1.68 21.23 5.55
N ASP A 50 0.58 22.01 5.54
CA ASP A 50 0.50 23.32 6.21
C ASP A 50 0.65 23.23 7.73
N LYS A 51 0.52 22.04 8.28
CA LYS A 51 0.69 21.73 9.69
C LYS A 51 1.66 20.58 9.86
N GLU A 52 2.46 20.60 10.91
CA GLU A 52 3.28 19.47 11.33
C GLU A 52 2.41 18.30 11.80
N VAL A 53 1.93 17.53 10.83
CA VAL A 53 1.12 16.33 11.07
C VAL A 53 2.04 15.11 11.00
N LYS A 54 2.06 14.34 12.07
CA LYS A 54 2.74 13.03 12.10
C LYS A 54 1.73 11.92 11.86
N ILE A 55 1.97 11.11 10.85
CA ILE A 55 1.20 9.90 10.57
C ILE A 55 1.90 8.71 11.20
N VAL A 56 1.17 7.95 12.02
CA VAL A 56 1.63 6.72 12.66
C VAL A 56 0.63 5.62 12.32
N CYS A 57 1.11 4.43 11.97
CA CYS A 57 0.23 3.31 11.66
C CYS A 57 -0.60 2.87 12.88
N ARG A 58 -1.79 2.37 12.61
CA ARG A 58 -2.57 1.58 13.56
C ARG A 58 -2.15 0.11 13.48
N TYR A 59 -2.39 -0.68 14.56
CA TYR A 59 -2.03 -2.10 14.55
C TYR A 59 -2.59 -2.90 13.37
N PRO A 60 -3.85 -2.67 12.89
CA PRO A 60 -4.35 -3.39 11.72
C PRO A 60 -3.57 -3.06 10.45
N GLN A 61 -3.18 -1.79 10.28
CA GLN A 61 -2.39 -1.34 9.14
C GLN A 61 -0.98 -1.94 9.15
N PHE A 62 -0.34 -1.98 10.32
CA PHE A 62 0.96 -2.61 10.51
C PHE A 62 0.93 -4.08 10.11
N PHE A 63 -0.02 -4.85 10.69
CA PHE A 63 -0.14 -6.27 10.40
C PHE A 63 -0.53 -6.54 8.95
N ALA A 64 -1.47 -5.76 8.40
CA ALA A 64 -1.90 -5.91 7.01
C ALA A 64 -0.76 -5.63 6.03
N ALA A 65 -0.08 -4.47 6.15
CA ALA A 65 1.02 -4.12 5.25
C ALA A 65 2.18 -5.10 5.35
N THR A 66 2.53 -5.55 6.57
CA THR A 66 3.61 -6.53 6.77
C THR A 66 3.26 -7.89 6.17
N LYS A 67 2.05 -8.39 6.39
CA LYS A 67 1.61 -9.68 5.82
C LYS A 67 1.50 -9.62 4.30
N LEU A 68 0.91 -8.55 3.76
CA LEU A 68 0.84 -8.35 2.31
C LEU A 68 2.24 -8.28 1.69
N PHE A 69 3.17 -7.55 2.31
CA PHE A 69 4.55 -7.49 1.86
C PHE A 69 5.19 -8.88 1.79
N GLN A 70 5.04 -9.71 2.82
CA GLN A 70 5.56 -11.07 2.82
C GLN A 70 4.89 -11.96 1.77
N SER A 71 3.57 -11.83 1.62
CA SER A 71 2.82 -12.57 0.61
C SER A 71 3.24 -12.19 -0.82
N VAL A 72 3.37 -10.90 -1.11
CA VAL A 72 3.88 -10.42 -2.41
C VAL A 72 5.30 -10.91 -2.64
N LYS A 73 6.15 -10.88 -1.62
CA LYS A 73 7.53 -11.38 -1.72
C LYS A 73 7.59 -12.87 -2.05
N SER A 74 6.75 -13.69 -1.42
CA SER A 74 6.69 -15.14 -1.71
C SER A 74 6.08 -15.44 -3.09
N ALA A 75 5.28 -14.52 -3.64
CA ALA A 75 4.63 -14.67 -4.94
C ALA A 75 5.49 -14.20 -6.12
N ILE A 76 6.71 -13.68 -5.89
CA ILE A 76 7.60 -13.20 -6.97
C ILE A 76 7.92 -14.33 -7.95
N ARG A 77 7.68 -14.07 -9.24
CA ARG A 77 8.07 -15.01 -10.32
C ARG A 77 9.60 -15.03 -10.49
N PRO A 78 10.20 -16.15 -10.90
CA PRO A 78 9.58 -17.41 -11.36
C PRO A 78 9.20 -18.38 -10.24
N ASN A 79 9.59 -18.13 -8.99
CA ASN A 79 9.39 -19.07 -7.89
C ASN A 79 7.95 -19.04 -7.34
N GLY A 80 7.25 -17.91 -7.48
CA GLY A 80 5.87 -17.73 -7.09
C GLY A 80 4.92 -17.62 -8.30
N ASP A 81 3.62 -17.55 -8.02
CA ASP A 81 2.56 -17.50 -9.04
C ASP A 81 2.21 -16.07 -9.52
N GLY A 82 2.80 -15.05 -8.90
CA GLY A 82 2.52 -13.63 -9.16
C GLY A 82 1.27 -13.09 -8.45
N LYS A 83 0.62 -13.86 -7.56
CA LYS A 83 -0.60 -13.45 -6.85
C LYS A 83 -0.27 -13.05 -5.41
N GLY A 84 -0.17 -11.75 -5.18
CA GLY A 84 0.28 -11.19 -3.90
C GLY A 84 -0.68 -11.37 -2.73
N GLY A 85 -1.97 -11.58 -2.96
CA GLY A 85 -2.95 -11.81 -1.92
C GLY A 85 -4.05 -10.75 -1.82
N ILE A 86 -4.96 -10.94 -0.87
CA ILE A 86 -6.11 -10.06 -0.64
C ILE A 86 -6.09 -9.59 0.81
N TYR A 87 -6.37 -8.30 1.02
CA TYR A 87 -6.64 -7.73 2.31
C TYR A 87 -8.11 -7.30 2.41
N PHE A 88 -8.82 -7.84 3.37
CA PHE A 88 -10.16 -7.41 3.71
C PHE A 88 -10.13 -6.53 4.96
N GLY A 89 -10.58 -5.31 4.84
CA GLY A 89 -10.65 -4.34 5.93
C GLY A 89 -12.00 -3.63 5.96
N ALA A 90 -12.54 -3.44 7.17
CA ALA A 90 -13.78 -2.68 7.36
C ALA A 90 -13.66 -1.26 6.82
N THR A 91 -14.80 -0.65 6.48
CA THR A 91 -14.85 0.76 6.08
C THR A 91 -14.29 1.64 7.21
N GLY A 92 -13.46 2.62 6.86
CA GLY A 92 -12.83 3.50 7.84
C GLY A 92 -11.61 2.92 8.59
N CYS A 93 -11.21 1.67 8.35
CA CYS A 93 -10.01 1.10 8.98
C CYS A 93 -8.69 1.68 8.45
N GLY A 94 -8.74 2.56 7.44
CA GLY A 94 -7.57 3.20 6.84
C GLY A 94 -6.85 2.37 5.79
N LYS A 95 -7.58 1.68 4.92
CA LYS A 95 -7.05 0.90 3.78
C LYS A 95 -6.07 1.71 2.93
N SER A 96 -6.40 2.98 2.63
CA SER A 96 -5.54 3.87 1.83
C SER A 96 -4.16 4.06 2.47
N TYR A 97 -4.09 4.25 3.78
CA TYR A 97 -2.82 4.30 4.51
C TYR A 97 -2.08 2.96 4.48
N THR A 98 -2.81 1.84 4.54
CA THR A 98 -2.19 0.51 4.39
C THR A 98 -1.51 0.36 3.04
N MET A 99 -2.11 0.88 1.96
CA MET A 99 -1.50 0.90 0.63
C MET A 99 -0.23 1.76 0.59
N VAL A 100 -0.22 2.93 1.24
CA VAL A 100 0.96 3.80 1.35
C VAL A 100 2.09 3.08 2.11
N PHE A 101 1.79 2.46 3.25
CA PHE A 101 2.77 1.69 4.03
C PHE A 101 3.31 0.48 3.23
N LEU A 102 2.43 -0.24 2.55
CA LEU A 102 2.84 -1.34 1.68
C LEU A 102 3.74 -0.85 0.54
N SER A 103 3.38 0.24 -0.12
CA SER A 103 4.18 0.84 -1.19
C SER A 103 5.58 1.22 -0.70
N ARG A 104 5.69 1.81 0.51
CA ARG A 104 6.98 2.07 1.15
C ARG A 104 7.82 0.81 1.32
N LEU A 105 7.23 -0.26 1.86
CA LEU A 105 7.94 -1.53 2.08
C LEU A 105 8.42 -2.14 0.75
N LEU A 106 7.58 -2.11 -0.28
CA LEU A 106 7.89 -2.63 -1.60
C LEU A 106 9.02 -1.85 -2.28
N MET A 107 8.93 -0.51 -2.27
CA MET A 107 9.94 0.37 -2.89
C MET A 107 11.30 0.28 -2.21
N LYS A 108 11.33 0.13 -0.89
CA LYS A 108 12.56 0.02 -0.09
C LYS A 108 13.25 -1.33 -0.23
N SER A 109 12.50 -2.37 -0.54
CA SER A 109 13.03 -3.74 -0.55
C SER A 109 13.86 -4.03 -1.80
N LYS A 110 15.07 -4.53 -1.58
CA LYS A 110 15.97 -4.97 -2.67
C LYS A 110 15.41 -6.17 -3.47
N ASP A 111 14.54 -6.96 -2.85
CA ASP A 111 13.96 -8.15 -3.48
C ASP A 111 13.15 -7.81 -4.74
N PHE A 112 12.52 -6.62 -4.77
CA PHE A 112 11.69 -6.17 -5.90
C PHE A 112 12.45 -5.32 -6.94
N LYS A 113 13.73 -5.01 -6.71
CA LYS A 113 14.58 -4.26 -7.68
C LYS A 113 13.94 -2.96 -8.14
N SER A 114 13.50 -2.13 -7.19
CA SER A 114 12.76 -0.88 -7.46
C SER A 114 11.53 -1.14 -8.35
N PRO A 115 10.47 -1.73 -7.80
CA PRO A 115 9.29 -2.12 -8.58
C PRO A 115 8.56 -0.89 -9.10
N THR A 116 7.81 -1.04 -10.18
CA THR A 116 6.76 -0.09 -10.54
C THR A 116 5.47 -0.52 -9.87
N ILE A 117 4.82 0.39 -9.14
CA ILE A 117 3.55 0.12 -8.47
C ILE A 117 2.43 0.77 -9.28
N VAL A 118 1.40 -0.01 -9.62
CA VAL A 118 0.20 0.48 -10.30
C VAL A 118 -0.97 0.32 -9.33
N ILE A 119 -1.58 1.43 -8.94
CA ILE A 119 -2.73 1.46 -8.06
C ILE A 119 -3.97 1.65 -8.90
N ILE A 120 -4.91 0.73 -8.78
CA ILE A 120 -6.13 0.68 -9.57
C ILE A 120 -7.32 0.90 -8.63
N THR A 121 -8.11 1.95 -8.91
CA THR A 121 -9.33 2.27 -8.16
C THR A 121 -10.57 2.04 -9.01
N ASP A 122 -11.71 1.82 -8.36
CA ASP A 122 -13.01 1.66 -9.06
C ASP A 122 -13.70 3.00 -9.32
N ARG A 123 -13.52 4.00 -8.46
CA ARG A 123 -14.26 5.27 -8.50
C ARG A 123 -13.35 6.47 -8.74
N THR A 124 -13.78 7.34 -9.63
CA THR A 124 -13.12 8.62 -9.91
C THR A 124 -13.08 9.56 -8.70
N ASP A 125 -14.11 9.57 -7.85
CA ASP A 125 -14.17 10.44 -6.66
C ASP A 125 -13.20 9.98 -5.54
N LEU A 126 -13.02 8.68 -5.37
CA LEU A 126 -12.03 8.12 -4.44
C LEU A 126 -10.61 8.24 -4.98
N ASP A 127 -10.46 8.31 -6.30
CA ASP A 127 -9.19 8.52 -6.98
C ASP A 127 -8.54 9.85 -6.54
N SER A 128 -9.30 10.92 -6.37
CA SER A 128 -8.78 12.22 -5.93
C SER A 128 -8.19 12.18 -4.51
N GLN A 129 -8.86 11.55 -3.55
CA GLN A 129 -8.40 11.44 -2.16
C GLN A 129 -7.19 10.50 -2.04
N LEU A 130 -7.23 9.37 -2.71
CA LEU A 130 -6.12 8.42 -2.71
C LEU A 130 -4.90 9.02 -3.42
N SER A 131 -5.13 9.69 -4.54
CA SER A 131 -4.09 10.40 -5.29
C SER A 131 -3.44 11.49 -4.46
N GLU A 132 -4.22 12.31 -3.78
CA GLU A 132 -3.69 13.35 -2.88
C GLU A 132 -2.85 12.74 -1.76
N LEU A 133 -3.33 11.65 -1.15
CA LEU A 133 -2.60 10.93 -0.12
C LEU A 133 -1.24 10.44 -0.64
N PHE A 134 -1.21 9.82 -1.81
CA PHE A 134 0.03 9.33 -2.41
C PHE A 134 0.96 10.47 -2.81
N LEU A 135 0.43 11.54 -3.39
CA LEU A 135 1.20 12.73 -3.75
C LEU A 135 1.85 13.40 -2.53
N LYS A 136 1.15 13.43 -1.39
CA LYS A 136 1.69 13.93 -0.11
C LYS A 136 2.61 12.92 0.60
N SER A 137 2.81 11.75 0.04
CA SER A 137 3.65 10.68 0.61
C SER A 137 4.87 10.35 -0.25
N LYS A 138 5.22 11.18 -1.24
CA LYS A 138 6.32 10.91 -2.19
C LYS A 138 7.65 10.66 -1.50
N THR A 139 8.07 11.58 -0.65
CA THR A 139 9.33 11.48 0.10
C THR A 139 9.35 10.24 0.98
N TYR A 140 8.24 9.94 1.63
CA TYR A 140 8.12 8.76 2.47
C TYR A 140 8.18 7.46 1.68
N ILE A 141 7.44 7.35 0.59
CA ILE A 141 7.45 6.17 -0.30
C ILE A 141 8.85 5.99 -0.90
N GLY A 142 9.55 7.08 -1.15
CA GLY A 142 10.90 7.08 -1.73
C GLY A 142 10.87 7.08 -3.26
N ASP A 143 9.81 7.59 -3.87
CA ASP A 143 9.71 7.77 -5.32
C ASP A 143 9.03 9.11 -5.65
N ASN A 144 9.73 9.95 -6.39
CA ASN A 144 9.22 11.25 -6.83
C ASN A 144 8.29 11.15 -8.05
N SER A 145 8.25 9.98 -8.69
CA SER A 145 7.44 9.73 -9.89
C SER A 145 6.08 9.14 -9.53
N ILE A 146 5.31 9.85 -8.70
CA ILE A 146 3.93 9.50 -8.39
C ILE A 146 3.03 10.33 -9.31
N GLU A 147 2.28 9.66 -10.19
CA GLU A 147 1.48 10.31 -11.24
C GLU A 147 0.09 9.67 -11.35
N ASN A 148 -0.92 10.52 -11.60
CA ASN A 148 -2.23 10.06 -12.03
C ASN A 148 -2.23 9.81 -13.53
N ILE A 149 -2.69 8.64 -13.93
CA ILE A 149 -2.71 8.22 -15.32
C ILE A 149 -4.13 8.33 -15.87
N GLU A 150 -4.30 9.19 -16.86
CA GLU A 150 -5.61 9.49 -17.43
C GLU A 150 -6.07 8.50 -18.49
N SER A 151 -5.16 7.73 -19.08
CA SER A 151 -5.51 6.77 -20.14
C SER A 151 -4.63 5.53 -20.09
N ARG A 152 -5.18 4.39 -20.58
CA ARG A 152 -4.43 3.14 -20.77
C ARG A 152 -3.22 3.32 -21.69
N LYS A 153 -3.34 4.13 -22.75
CA LYS A 153 -2.26 4.44 -23.66
C LYS A 153 -1.08 5.07 -22.93
N LEU A 154 -1.38 6.11 -22.13
CA LEU A 154 -0.36 6.78 -21.33
C LEU A 154 0.30 5.84 -20.33
N LEU A 155 -0.47 4.95 -19.67
CA LEU A 155 0.10 3.94 -18.78
C LEU A 155 1.06 3.02 -19.55
N GLY A 156 0.67 2.55 -20.73
CA GLY A 156 1.52 1.71 -21.57
C GLY A 156 2.82 2.39 -22.00
N GLU A 157 2.78 3.68 -22.31
CA GLU A 157 3.97 4.50 -22.62
C GLU A 157 4.87 4.62 -21.39
N LYS A 158 4.31 5.02 -20.24
CA LYS A 158 5.05 5.14 -18.98
C LYS A 158 5.70 3.82 -18.53
N LEU A 159 5.04 2.70 -18.74
CA LEU A 159 5.57 1.38 -18.40
C LEU A 159 6.68 0.92 -19.35
N ARG A 160 6.62 1.28 -20.65
CA ARG A 160 7.65 0.95 -21.64
C ARG A 160 8.90 1.79 -21.50
N ASP A 161 8.72 3.09 -21.24
CA ASP A 161 9.83 4.04 -21.16
C ASP A 161 10.63 3.90 -19.86
N ARG A 162 10.14 3.10 -18.92
CA ARG A 162 10.70 2.97 -17.58
C ARG A 162 11.10 1.54 -17.28
N GLN A 163 12.31 1.33 -16.78
CA GLN A 163 12.80 0.02 -16.37
C GLN A 163 12.55 -0.29 -14.89
N SER A 164 12.41 0.72 -14.04
CA SER A 164 12.22 0.55 -12.59
C SER A 164 11.58 1.79 -11.96
N GLY A 165 11.03 1.61 -10.75
CA GLY A 165 10.41 2.66 -9.97
C GLY A 165 9.10 3.18 -10.55
N GLY A 166 8.55 4.21 -9.90
CA GLY A 166 7.30 4.87 -10.26
C GLY A 166 6.07 4.28 -9.58
N VAL A 167 5.17 5.17 -9.21
CA VAL A 167 3.86 4.82 -8.68
C VAL A 167 2.79 5.49 -9.54
N PHE A 168 1.96 4.70 -10.18
CA PHE A 168 0.92 5.17 -11.10
C PHE A 168 -0.46 4.86 -10.54
N LEU A 169 -1.29 5.90 -10.42
CA LEU A 169 -2.68 5.75 -10.01
C LEU A 169 -3.58 5.82 -11.24
N THR A 170 -4.55 4.92 -11.33
CA THR A 170 -5.47 4.85 -12.47
C THR A 170 -6.78 4.19 -12.06
N THR A 171 -7.79 4.27 -12.90
CA THR A 171 -9.10 3.65 -12.67
C THR A 171 -9.31 2.43 -13.53
N ILE A 172 -10.10 1.47 -13.05
CA ILE A 172 -10.35 0.20 -13.76
C ILE A 172 -11.03 0.41 -15.11
N GLN A 173 -11.88 1.43 -15.23
CA GLN A 173 -12.60 1.74 -16.47
C GLN A 173 -11.64 1.97 -17.65
N LYS A 174 -10.43 2.43 -17.37
CA LYS A 174 -9.40 2.66 -18.39
C LYS A 174 -8.79 1.37 -18.95
N PHE A 175 -9.15 0.20 -18.41
CA PHE A 175 -8.63 -1.10 -18.85
C PHE A 175 -9.65 -1.94 -19.64
N CYS A 176 -10.92 -1.55 -19.69
CA CYS A 176 -12.00 -2.37 -20.24
C CYS A 176 -11.98 -2.54 -21.78
N GLU A 177 -11.17 -1.79 -22.52
CA GLU A 177 -11.32 -1.68 -23.98
C GLU A 177 -10.27 -2.43 -24.79
N ASP A 178 -9.19 -2.93 -24.21
CA ASP A 178 -8.08 -3.55 -24.96
C ASP A 178 -7.38 -4.63 -24.16
N THR A 179 -7.19 -5.80 -24.77
CA THR A 179 -6.52 -6.98 -24.18
C THR A 179 -5.01 -7.02 -24.43
N LYS A 180 -4.44 -6.04 -25.13
CA LYS A 180 -2.99 -6.05 -25.42
C LYS A 180 -2.17 -5.90 -24.15
N LEU A 181 -1.09 -6.67 -24.06
CA LEU A 181 -0.12 -6.59 -22.99
C LEU A 181 0.51 -5.18 -22.94
N LEU A 182 0.48 -4.55 -21.77
CA LEU A 182 1.06 -3.22 -21.56
C LEU A 182 2.57 -3.27 -21.36
N SER A 183 3.06 -4.31 -20.69
CA SER A 183 4.48 -4.53 -20.41
C SER A 183 4.73 -6.01 -20.11
N ASP A 184 5.90 -6.52 -20.49
CA ASP A 184 6.40 -7.86 -20.18
C ASP A 184 7.25 -7.90 -18.90
N ARG A 185 7.45 -6.77 -18.26
CA ARG A 185 8.26 -6.66 -17.04
C ARG A 185 7.67 -7.44 -15.88
N SER A 186 8.53 -8.18 -15.17
CA SER A 186 8.16 -8.98 -13.99
C SER A 186 8.16 -8.21 -12.65
N ASN A 187 8.67 -6.96 -12.65
CA ASN A 187 8.74 -6.13 -11.43
C ASN A 187 7.67 -5.03 -11.41
N ILE A 188 6.50 -5.29 -11.97
CA ILE A 188 5.31 -4.43 -11.85
C ILE A 188 4.37 -5.07 -10.83
N ILE A 189 3.96 -4.28 -9.84
CA ILE A 189 3.05 -4.72 -8.77
C ILE A 189 1.75 -3.93 -8.90
N CYS A 190 0.65 -4.62 -9.13
CA CYS A 190 -0.68 -4.02 -9.18
C CYS A 190 -1.37 -4.14 -7.81
N ILE A 191 -1.90 -3.03 -7.31
CA ILE A 191 -2.70 -2.97 -6.09
C ILE A 191 -4.09 -2.46 -6.49
N SER A 192 -5.11 -3.30 -6.39
CA SER A 192 -6.49 -2.91 -6.70
C SER A 192 -7.25 -2.61 -5.42
N ASP A 193 -7.83 -1.41 -5.34
CA ASP A 193 -8.82 -1.06 -4.31
C ASP A 193 -10.22 -1.51 -4.75
N GLU A 194 -11.09 -1.85 -3.77
CA GLU A 194 -12.45 -2.30 -3.99
C GLU A 194 -12.59 -3.44 -5.03
N ALA A 195 -11.61 -4.37 -5.04
CA ALA A 195 -11.50 -5.43 -6.04
C ALA A 195 -12.77 -6.30 -6.21
N HIS A 196 -13.66 -6.33 -5.19
CA HIS A 196 -14.91 -7.07 -5.22
C HIS A 196 -15.97 -6.44 -6.15
N ARG A 197 -15.86 -5.16 -6.49
CA ARG A 197 -16.87 -4.45 -7.29
C ARG A 197 -16.66 -4.59 -8.79
N SER A 198 -15.43 -4.73 -9.22
CA SER A 198 -15.05 -4.57 -10.63
C SER A 198 -14.65 -5.89 -11.31
N GLN A 199 -14.48 -6.98 -10.57
CA GLN A 199 -13.95 -8.23 -11.13
C GLN A 199 -15.01 -9.20 -11.67
N ASN A 200 -16.28 -8.86 -11.63
CA ASN A 200 -17.35 -9.73 -12.16
C ASN A 200 -17.44 -9.75 -13.69
N ASN A 201 -16.62 -8.98 -14.40
CA ASN A 201 -16.63 -8.87 -15.87
C ASN A 201 -15.22 -9.00 -16.50
N LEU A 202 -14.25 -9.57 -15.78
CA LEU A 202 -12.92 -9.87 -16.33
C LEU A 202 -12.72 -11.38 -16.49
#